data_dfa9f60cb459107904da51a9561f284c
#
_entry.id   dfa9f60cb459107904da51a9561f284c
#
_cell.length_a   1.000
_cell.length_b   1.000
_cell.length_c   1.000
_cell.angle_alpha   90.00
_cell.angle_beta   90.00
_cell.angle_gamma   90.00
#
_symmetry.space_group_name_H-M   'P 1'
#
loop_
_entity.id
_entity.type
_entity.pdbx_description
1 polymer ?
#
loop_
_entity_poly.entity_id
_entity_poly.type
_entity_poly.pdbx_seq_one_letter_code
_entity_poly.pdbx_strand_id
1 'polypeptide(L)' 'MRKLKITEEFKAYTEEEAIQALYDLRANQNKEGYTLGANGYKYKTKKAKGEVIAEAWIVTATKIYGEVWEDEWRKNN' A
#
# COMPACT_ATOMS: atom_id res chain seq x y z
N MET A 1 -10.32 7.25 19.12
CA MET A 1 -9.71 8.00 18.02
C MET A 1 -9.78 7.20 16.72
N ARG A 2 -10.18 7.83 15.65
CA ARG A 2 -10.42 7.17 14.38
C ARG A 2 -9.19 7.31 13.46
N LYS A 3 -8.78 6.21 12.84
CA LYS A 3 -7.70 6.27 11.86
C LYS A 3 -8.26 6.78 10.54
N LEU A 4 -7.61 7.80 9.99
CA LEU A 4 -8.04 8.39 8.73
C LEU A 4 -7.26 7.80 7.56
N LYS A 5 -6.05 7.38 7.80
CA LYS A 5 -5.14 6.99 6.74
C LYS A 5 -4.09 6.03 7.28
N ILE A 6 -3.85 4.96 6.55
CA ILE A 6 -2.82 3.98 6.89
C ILE A 6 -1.99 3.70 5.66
N THR A 7 -0.68 3.78 5.80
CA THR A 7 0.24 3.37 4.74
C THR A 7 0.82 2.03 5.12
N GLU A 8 0.69 1.06 4.24
CA GLU A 8 1.19 -0.29 4.45
C GLU A 8 2.26 -0.63 3.44
N GLU A 9 3.20 -1.46 3.86
CA GLU A 9 4.28 -1.89 3.01
C GLU A 9 4.40 -3.41 3.09
N PHE A 10 4.49 -4.06 1.94
CA PHE A 10 4.58 -5.51 1.85
C PHE A 10 5.77 -5.91 1.00
N LYS A 11 6.34 -7.05 1.33
CA LYS A 11 7.44 -7.60 0.55
C LYS A 11 6.93 -8.75 -0.29
N ALA A 12 7.15 -8.69 -1.59
CA ALA A 12 6.82 -9.77 -2.51
C ALA A 12 8.12 -10.32 -3.08
N TYR A 13 8.13 -11.59 -3.40
CA TYR A 13 9.32 -12.26 -3.92
C TYR A 13 9.33 -12.38 -5.44
N THR A 14 8.21 -12.08 -6.07
CA THR A 14 8.10 -12.01 -7.53
C THR A 14 7.28 -10.79 -7.90
N GLU A 15 7.47 -10.32 -9.14
CA GLU A 15 6.68 -9.21 -9.64
C GLU A 15 5.20 -9.58 -9.69
N GLU A 16 4.91 -10.81 -10.04
CA GLU A 16 3.54 -11.29 -10.11
C GLU A 16 2.84 -11.23 -8.77
N GLU A 17 3.54 -11.58 -7.70
CA GLU A 17 2.99 -11.44 -6.35
C GLU A 17 2.71 -9.98 -6.02
N ALA A 18 3.61 -9.07 -6.43
CA ALA A 18 3.42 -7.65 -6.17
C ALA A 18 2.18 -7.13 -6.90
N ILE A 19 2.02 -7.51 -8.16
CA ILE A 19 0.86 -7.10 -8.96
C ILE A 19 -0.42 -7.67 -8.35
N GLN A 20 -0.38 -8.94 -7.93
CA GLN A 20 -1.53 -9.59 -7.31
C GLN A 20 -1.90 -8.90 -6.00
N ALA A 21 -0.92 -8.52 -5.20
CA ALA A 21 -1.17 -7.81 -3.95
C ALA A 21 -1.89 -6.48 -4.19
N LEU A 22 -1.47 -5.73 -5.20
CA LEU A 22 -2.13 -4.47 -5.55
C LEU A 22 -3.55 -4.71 -6.06
N TYR A 23 -3.73 -5.75 -6.84
CA TYR A 23 -5.04 -6.12 -7.34
C TYR A 23 -5.99 -6.46 -6.19
N ASP A 24 -5.52 -7.24 -5.24
CA ASP A 24 -6.31 -7.63 -4.07
C ASP A 24 -6.67 -6.43 -3.21
N LEU A 25 -5.74 -5.50 -3.02
CA LEU A 25 -6.00 -4.28 -2.27
C LEU A 25 -7.12 -3.48 -2.92
N ARG A 26 -7.10 -3.39 -4.23
CA ARG A 26 -8.13 -2.67 -4.98
C ARG A 26 -9.48 -3.39 -4.89
N ALA A 27 -9.45 -4.70 -5.00
CA ALA A 27 -10.67 -5.50 -4.95
C ALA A 27 -11.35 -5.46 -3.59
N ASN A 28 -10.58 -5.27 -2.52
CA ASN A 28 -11.11 -5.29 -1.16
C ASN A 28 -11.55 -3.92 -0.62
N GLN A 29 -11.46 -2.87 -1.42
CA GLN A 29 -11.83 -1.52 -0.99
C GLN A 29 -13.24 -1.45 -0.37
N ASN A 30 -14.22 -1.92 -1.10
CA ASN A 30 -15.60 -1.86 -0.62
C ASN A 30 -15.85 -2.76 0.57
N LYS A 31 -15.23 -3.92 0.57
CA LYS A 31 -15.40 -4.90 1.63
C LYS A 31 -14.84 -4.42 2.96
N GLU A 32 -13.70 -3.76 2.92
CA GLU A 32 -13.02 -3.31 4.13
C GLU A 32 -13.23 -1.84 4.44
N GLY A 33 -13.95 -1.13 3.58
CA GLY A 33 -14.34 0.25 3.86
C GLY A 33 -13.24 1.29 3.70
N TYR A 34 -12.29 1.07 2.81
CA TYR A 34 -11.28 2.07 2.53
C TYR A 34 -11.28 2.45 1.05
N THR A 35 -10.65 3.56 0.75
CA THR A 35 -10.35 3.98 -0.61
C THR A 35 -8.85 3.87 -0.78
N LEU A 36 -8.41 3.28 -1.86
CA LEU A 36 -7.00 3.12 -2.13
C LEU A 36 -6.42 4.43 -2.68
N GLY A 37 -5.48 5.00 -1.94
CA GLY A 37 -4.77 6.20 -2.37
C GLY A 37 -3.53 5.83 -3.16
N ALA A 38 -2.40 6.48 -2.87
CA ALA A 38 -1.14 6.19 -3.55
C ALA A 38 -0.77 4.73 -3.35
N ASN A 39 -0.45 4.04 -4.43
CA ASN A 39 -0.07 2.63 -4.37
C ASN A 39 0.85 2.30 -5.53
N GLY A 40 1.60 1.25 -5.36
CA GLY A 40 2.52 0.80 -6.39
C GLY A 40 3.53 -0.19 -5.83
N TYR A 41 4.47 -0.56 -6.65
CA TYR A 41 5.56 -1.41 -6.19
C TYR A 41 6.86 -0.97 -6.84
N LYS A 42 7.97 -1.31 -6.20
CA LYS A 42 9.29 -1.10 -6.78
C LYS A 42 10.16 -2.31 -6.52
N TYR A 43 11.05 -2.51 -7.46
CA TYR A 43 12.02 -3.57 -7.40
C TYR A 43 13.22 -3.11 -6.57
N LYS A 44 13.65 -3.93 -5.64
CA LYS A 44 14.82 -3.67 -4.82
C LYS A 44 15.74 -4.86 -4.82
N THR A 45 17.02 -4.58 -4.83
CA THR A 45 18.04 -5.62 -4.74
C THR A 45 18.95 -5.34 -3.56
N LYS A 46 19.50 -6.41 -3.02
CA LYS A 46 20.56 -6.32 -2.03
C LYS A 46 21.82 -6.88 -2.66
N LYS A 47 22.89 -6.11 -2.59
CA LYS A 47 24.16 -6.50 -3.18
C LYS A 47 25.20 -6.70 -2.10
N ALA A 48 26.10 -7.65 -2.33
CA ALA A 48 27.27 -7.85 -1.50
C ALA A 48 28.44 -8.14 -2.43
N LYS A 49 29.54 -7.43 -2.24
CA LYS A 49 30.74 -7.59 -3.05
C LYS A 49 30.49 -7.48 -4.56
N GLY A 50 29.56 -6.59 -4.95
CA GLY A 50 29.25 -6.38 -6.34
C GLY A 50 28.27 -7.35 -6.95
N GLU A 51 27.81 -8.32 -6.18
CA GLU A 51 26.85 -9.32 -6.67
C GLU A 51 25.49 -9.15 -6.02
N VAL A 52 24.44 -9.42 -6.78
CA VAL A 52 23.09 -9.40 -6.25
C VAL A 52 22.87 -10.69 -5.47
N ILE A 53 22.66 -10.56 -4.16
CA ILE A 53 22.43 -11.70 -3.28
C ILE A 53 20.98 -11.89 -2.89
N ALA A 54 20.16 -10.87 -3.11
CA ALA A 54 18.73 -10.96 -2.81
C ALA A 54 17.98 -9.93 -3.64
N GLU A 55 16.74 -10.23 -3.95
CA GLU A 55 15.86 -9.31 -4.64
C GLU A 55 14.45 -9.41 -4.07
N ALA A 56 13.70 -8.32 -4.17
CA ALA A 56 12.34 -8.27 -3.70
C ALA A 56 11.59 -7.13 -4.39
N TRP A 57 10.28 -7.25 -4.40
CA TRP A 57 9.39 -6.19 -4.86
C TRP A 57 8.68 -5.65 -3.64
N ILE A 58 8.80 -4.35 -3.40
CA ILE A 58 8.17 -3.71 -2.24
C ILE A 58 6.89 -3.05 -2.70
N VAL A 59 5.78 -3.55 -2.21
CA VAL A 59 4.45 -3.04 -2.50
C VAL A 59 4.10 -2.03 -1.43
N THR A 60 3.72 -0.83 -1.83
CA THR A 60 3.31 0.23 -0.91
C THR A 60 1.89 0.62 -1.25
N ALA A 61 1.05 0.75 -0.25
CA ALA A 61 -0.34 1.16 -0.45
C ALA A 61 -0.82 2.04 0.69
N THR A 62 -1.54 3.08 0.34
CA THR A 62 -2.16 3.97 1.32
C THR A 62 -3.67 3.72 1.30
N LYS A 63 -4.20 3.37 2.45
CA LYS A 63 -5.63 3.15 2.64
C LYS A 63 -6.24 4.37 3.32
N ILE A 64 -7.24 4.94 2.71
CA ILE A 64 -7.93 6.12 3.24
C ILE A 64 -9.30 5.68 3.71
N TYR A 65 -9.57 5.86 5.00
CA TYR A 65 -10.82 5.42 5.61
C TYR A 65 -11.81 6.54 5.77
N GLY A 66 -13.02 6.27 5.33
CA GLY A 66 -14.14 7.10 5.67
C GLY A 66 -14.35 8.34 4.84
N GLU A 67 -15.52 8.43 4.28
CA GLU A 67 -15.95 9.64 3.62
C GLU A 67 -16.34 10.67 4.65
N VAL A 68 -16.74 10.20 5.81
CA VAL A 68 -17.26 11.03 6.90
C VAL A 68 -16.18 11.93 7.50
N TRP A 69 -14.95 11.45 7.57
CA TRP A 69 -13.88 12.22 8.18
C TRP A 69 -13.62 13.53 7.44
N GLU A 70 -13.89 13.54 6.17
CA GLU A 70 -13.64 14.73 5.35
C GLU A 70 -14.49 15.90 5.81
N ASP A 71 -15.74 15.63 6.15
CA ASP A 71 -16.63 16.66 6.66
C ASP A 71 -16.20 17.11 8.05
N GLU A 72 -15.81 16.17 8.88
CA GLU A 72 -15.30 16.46 10.22
C GLU A 72 -14.04 17.31 10.15
N TRP A 73 -13.20 17.00 9.19
CA TRP A 73 -11.97 17.73 8.96
C TRP A 73 -12.26 19.20 8.63
N ARG A 74 -13.19 19.42 7.76
CA ARG A 74 -13.57 20.77 7.35
C ARG A 74 -14.14 21.58 8.49
N LYS A 75 -14.93 20.96 9.32
CA LYS A 75 -15.53 21.64 10.47
C LYS A 75 -14.49 22.11 11.48
N ASN A 76 -13.40 21.36 11.57
CA ASN A 76 -12.36 21.66 12.54
C ASN A 76 -11.29 22.60 11.98
N ASN A 77 -11.37 22.90 10.73
CA ASN A 77 -10.45 23.80 10.05
C ASN A 77 -11.19 24.97 9.42
#